data_f0ba3e2e4ac8b699457e7c357799d097
#
_entry.id   f0ba3e2e4ac8b699457e7c357799d097
#
_cell.length_a   1.000
_cell.length_b   1.000
_cell.length_c   1.000
_cell.angle_alpha   90.00
_cell.angle_beta   90.00
_cell.angle_gamma   90.00
#
_symmetry.space_group_name_H-M   'P 1'
#
loop_
_entity.id
_entity.type
_entity.pdbx_description
1 polymer ?
#
loop_
_entity_poly.entity_id
_entity_poly.type
_entity_poly.pdbx_seq_one_letter_code
_entity_poly.pdbx_strand_id
1 'polypeptide(L)'
;MLVQKRDVGDASSGPMIKIKVSHGSYHHDITVPAHYTFGDLKRVLAHETGLQPKEQRLLFRGKEKEDMDCLDMVGVKDKSKIILLEDPASKEKKLEEMKKNQSLLKAYEAVAQVRAEVDKLSQKVVTLETMMRSGTRFADKEFVVLTELLMMQLLKLDTIEAEGEARAQRRIEVRRVQSFVDTLDNLKARNSNPFSNSNNSVSVTTKWETFESGLGSLCSPTVPLQTSTKITQEWELFD
;
A
#
# COMPACT_ATOMS: atom_id res chain seq x y z
N MET A 1 30.89 -41.37 -44.56
CA MET A 1 29.52 -41.55 -44.04
C MET A 1 28.95 -40.17 -43.72
N LEU A 2 28.07 -39.67 -44.56
CA LEU A 2 27.37 -38.41 -44.34
C LEU A 2 26.13 -38.70 -43.54
N VAL A 3 26.12 -38.25 -42.26
CA VAL A 3 24.95 -38.30 -41.40
C VAL A 3 24.03 -37.16 -41.82
N GLN A 4 22.94 -37.47 -42.50
CA GLN A 4 21.84 -36.53 -42.73
C GLN A 4 21.17 -36.19 -41.39
N LYS A 5 21.39 -34.99 -40.94
CA LYS A 5 20.63 -34.37 -39.87
C LYS A 5 19.21 -34.21 -40.40
N ARG A 6 18.29 -35.08 -39.97
CA ARG A 6 16.87 -34.84 -40.18
C ARG A 6 16.48 -33.60 -39.35
N ASP A 7 16.22 -32.52 -40.06
CA ASP A 7 15.43 -31.45 -39.50
C ASP A 7 14.12 -32.07 -39.02
N VAL A 8 13.92 -32.04 -37.70
CA VAL A 8 12.62 -32.34 -37.11
C VAL A 8 11.76 -31.12 -37.46
N GLY A 9 11.30 -31.11 -38.70
CA GLY A 9 10.32 -30.16 -39.19
C GLY A 9 9.09 -30.29 -38.38
N ASP A 10 8.67 -29.16 -37.89
CA ASP A 10 7.43 -28.84 -37.22
C ASP A 10 6.24 -29.60 -37.83
N ALA A 11 5.95 -30.78 -37.25
CA ALA A 11 4.92 -31.70 -37.73
C ALA A 11 3.53 -31.39 -37.19
N SER A 12 3.27 -30.13 -36.82
CA SER A 12 1.94 -29.69 -36.29
C SER A 12 1.28 -28.60 -37.13
N SER A 13 1.69 -28.44 -38.39
CA SER A 13 1.01 -27.50 -39.28
C SER A 13 -0.24 -28.11 -39.91
N GLY A 14 -1.32 -28.19 -39.12
CA GLY A 14 -2.67 -28.41 -39.64
C GLY A 14 -3.12 -27.23 -40.54
N PRO A 15 -4.28 -27.34 -41.20
CA PRO A 15 -4.77 -26.28 -42.09
C PRO A 15 -4.91 -24.97 -41.27
N MET A 16 -4.31 -23.88 -41.78
CA MET A 16 -4.41 -22.57 -41.21
C MET A 16 -5.78 -21.95 -41.51
N ILE A 17 -6.43 -21.37 -40.53
CA ILE A 17 -7.70 -20.66 -40.68
C ILE A 17 -7.56 -19.21 -40.24
N LYS A 18 -8.19 -18.33 -40.99
CA LYS A 18 -8.26 -16.90 -40.63
C LYS A 18 -9.56 -16.62 -39.89
N ILE A 19 -9.46 -16.11 -38.69
CA ILE A 19 -10.57 -15.81 -37.79
C ILE A 19 -10.68 -14.31 -37.60
N LYS A 20 -11.90 -13.78 -37.63
CA LYS A 20 -12.19 -12.38 -37.30
C LYS A 20 -12.65 -12.28 -35.86
N VAL A 21 -11.86 -11.62 -35.03
CA VAL A 21 -12.19 -11.40 -33.62
C VAL A 21 -12.63 -9.97 -33.41
N SER A 22 -13.85 -9.78 -32.90
CA SER A 22 -14.38 -8.46 -32.52
C SER A 22 -14.16 -8.24 -31.04
N HIS A 23 -13.51 -7.15 -30.68
CA HIS A 23 -13.33 -6.67 -29.31
C HIS A 23 -13.85 -5.23 -29.18
N GLY A 24 -15.05 -5.06 -28.71
CA GLY A 24 -15.74 -3.76 -28.72
C GLY A 24 -15.87 -3.19 -30.14
N SER A 25 -15.24 -2.06 -30.40
CA SER A 25 -15.20 -1.40 -31.73
C SER A 25 -14.04 -1.87 -32.60
N TYR A 26 -13.12 -2.67 -32.08
CA TYR A 26 -11.95 -3.14 -32.79
C TYR A 26 -12.18 -4.52 -33.40
N HIS A 27 -11.53 -4.76 -34.54
CA HIS A 27 -11.57 -6.04 -35.24
C HIS A 27 -10.13 -6.49 -35.49
N HIS A 28 -9.83 -7.73 -35.06
CA HIS A 28 -8.55 -8.36 -35.26
C HIS A 28 -8.70 -9.54 -36.21
N ASP A 29 -7.88 -9.58 -37.25
CA ASP A 29 -7.80 -10.70 -38.19
C ASP A 29 -6.63 -11.59 -37.77
N ILE A 30 -6.94 -12.77 -37.21
CA ILE A 30 -5.95 -13.69 -36.65
C ILE A 30 -5.89 -14.97 -37.48
N THR A 31 -4.67 -15.40 -37.81
CA THR A 31 -4.45 -16.66 -38.50
C THR A 31 -3.84 -17.68 -37.56
N VAL A 32 -4.54 -18.78 -37.36
CA VAL A 32 -4.15 -19.85 -36.43
C VAL A 32 -4.39 -21.22 -37.06
N PRO A 33 -3.69 -22.28 -36.60
CA PRO A 33 -4.00 -23.65 -36.98
C PRO A 33 -5.41 -24.06 -36.55
N ALA A 34 -6.13 -24.79 -37.39
CA ALA A 34 -7.52 -25.21 -37.10
C ALA A 34 -7.64 -26.12 -35.88
N HIS A 35 -6.62 -26.88 -35.53
CA HIS A 35 -6.58 -27.76 -34.37
C HIS A 35 -6.30 -27.06 -33.02
N TYR A 36 -6.07 -25.73 -33.05
CA TYR A 36 -5.85 -24.96 -31.82
C TYR A 36 -7.10 -25.00 -30.92
N THR A 37 -6.86 -24.85 -29.62
CA THR A 37 -7.91 -24.67 -28.63
C THR A 37 -8.28 -23.20 -28.48
N PHE A 38 -9.42 -22.91 -27.86
CA PHE A 38 -9.77 -21.54 -27.48
C PHE A 38 -8.77 -20.94 -26.49
N GLY A 39 -8.12 -21.76 -25.65
CA GLY A 39 -7.04 -21.33 -24.78
C GLY A 39 -5.80 -20.86 -25.54
N ASP A 40 -5.43 -21.56 -26.64
CA ASP A 40 -4.35 -21.15 -27.50
C ASP A 40 -4.70 -19.85 -28.24
N LEU A 41 -5.93 -19.73 -28.72
CA LEU A 41 -6.43 -18.51 -29.33
C LEU A 41 -6.40 -17.32 -28.37
N LYS A 42 -6.75 -17.52 -27.09
CA LYS A 42 -6.65 -16.50 -26.04
C LYS A 42 -5.20 -16.04 -25.85
N ARG A 43 -4.21 -16.94 -25.92
CA ARG A 43 -2.78 -16.57 -25.82
C ARG A 43 -2.34 -15.70 -27.00
N VAL A 44 -2.77 -16.04 -28.21
CA VAL A 44 -2.47 -15.23 -29.40
C VAL A 44 -3.14 -13.86 -29.26
N LEU A 45 -4.41 -13.83 -28.88
CA LEU A 45 -5.15 -12.58 -28.68
C LEU A 45 -4.57 -11.72 -27.57
N ALA A 46 -3.91 -12.30 -26.56
CA ALA A 46 -3.27 -11.54 -25.50
C ALA A 46 -2.18 -10.60 -26.01
N HIS A 47 -1.46 -11.02 -27.06
CA HIS A 47 -0.43 -10.18 -27.70
C HIS A 47 -1.03 -9.01 -28.50
N GLU A 48 -2.19 -9.23 -29.11
CA GLU A 48 -2.85 -8.22 -29.94
C GLU A 48 -3.69 -7.23 -29.13
N THR A 49 -4.31 -7.70 -28.05
CA THR A 49 -5.27 -6.90 -27.26
C THR A 49 -4.71 -6.40 -25.94
N GLY A 50 -3.60 -6.96 -25.46
CA GLY A 50 -3.02 -6.67 -24.14
C GLY A 50 -3.80 -7.27 -22.97
N LEU A 51 -4.88 -8.03 -23.25
CA LEU A 51 -5.67 -8.71 -22.21
C LEU A 51 -5.04 -10.07 -21.86
N GLN A 52 -4.87 -10.36 -20.59
CA GLN A 52 -4.42 -11.68 -20.15
C GLN A 52 -5.43 -12.77 -20.55
N PRO A 53 -5.00 -13.99 -20.88
CA PRO A 53 -5.90 -15.08 -21.28
C PRO A 53 -7.06 -15.33 -20.28
N LYS A 54 -6.79 -15.15 -18.98
CA LYS A 54 -7.78 -15.28 -17.90
C LYS A 54 -8.83 -14.17 -17.87
N GLU A 55 -8.56 -13.05 -18.51
CA GLU A 55 -9.43 -11.88 -18.59
C GLU A 55 -10.30 -11.90 -19.84
N GLN A 56 -10.06 -12.88 -20.73
CA GLN A 56 -10.71 -13.01 -22.02
C GLN A 56 -11.84 -14.04 -21.95
N ARG A 57 -13.03 -13.63 -22.42
CA ARG A 57 -14.17 -14.50 -22.64
C ARG A 57 -14.44 -14.53 -24.14
N LEU A 58 -14.36 -15.70 -24.75
CA LEU A 58 -14.58 -15.89 -26.18
C LEU A 58 -15.97 -16.47 -26.44
N LEU A 59 -16.73 -15.78 -27.28
CA LEU A 59 -18.05 -16.21 -27.71
C LEU A 59 -18.01 -16.60 -29.19
N PHE A 60 -18.47 -17.80 -29.48
CA PHE A 60 -18.71 -18.27 -30.84
C PHE A 60 -20.19 -18.62 -31.03
N ARG A 61 -20.83 -18.02 -32.03
CA ARG A 61 -22.28 -18.18 -32.30
C ARG A 61 -23.16 -17.88 -31.06
N GLY A 62 -22.78 -16.88 -30.26
CA GLY A 62 -23.51 -16.47 -29.07
C GLY A 62 -23.32 -17.34 -27.83
N LYS A 63 -22.49 -18.40 -27.91
CA LYS A 63 -22.14 -19.26 -26.77
C LYS A 63 -20.69 -19.03 -26.34
N GLU A 64 -20.48 -18.90 -25.08
CA GLU A 64 -19.14 -18.85 -24.49
C GLU A 64 -18.45 -20.21 -24.68
N LYS A 65 -17.13 -20.17 -24.93
CA LYS A 65 -16.31 -21.32 -25.19
C LYS A 65 -15.25 -21.46 -24.11
N GLU A 66 -15.04 -22.72 -23.71
CA GLU A 66 -14.01 -23.07 -22.75
C GLU A 66 -12.62 -23.16 -23.38
N ASP A 67 -11.60 -23.00 -22.55
CA ASP A 67 -10.20 -23.00 -23.02
C ASP A 67 -9.78 -24.31 -23.69
N MET A 68 -10.40 -25.43 -23.28
CA MET A 68 -10.10 -26.78 -23.80
C MET A 68 -10.86 -27.13 -25.09
N ASP A 69 -11.86 -26.32 -25.48
CA ASP A 69 -12.60 -26.55 -26.71
C ASP A 69 -11.66 -26.35 -27.92
N CYS A 70 -11.64 -27.36 -28.83
CA CYS A 70 -10.89 -27.27 -30.09
C CYS A 70 -11.69 -26.44 -31.12
N LEU A 71 -11.01 -25.56 -31.87
CA LEU A 71 -11.66 -24.71 -32.87
C LEU A 71 -12.38 -25.50 -33.97
N ASP A 72 -11.76 -26.56 -34.48
CA ASP A 72 -12.31 -27.44 -35.52
C ASP A 72 -13.53 -28.22 -35.00
N MET A 73 -13.44 -28.79 -33.79
CA MET A 73 -14.51 -29.57 -33.17
C MET A 73 -15.76 -28.73 -32.90
N VAL A 74 -15.60 -27.46 -32.57
CA VAL A 74 -16.68 -26.50 -32.33
C VAL A 74 -17.27 -26.00 -33.67
N GLY A 75 -16.56 -26.23 -34.77
CA GLY A 75 -17.00 -25.86 -36.12
C GLY A 75 -16.56 -24.40 -36.50
N VAL A 76 -15.48 -23.94 -35.95
CA VAL A 76 -14.82 -22.71 -36.38
C VAL A 76 -14.13 -22.96 -37.73
N LYS A 77 -14.47 -22.17 -38.73
CA LYS A 77 -13.97 -22.27 -40.12
C LYS A 77 -13.26 -20.99 -40.51
N ASP A 78 -12.62 -21.04 -41.66
CA ASP A 78 -12.03 -19.83 -42.24
C ASP A 78 -13.07 -18.69 -42.32
N LYS A 79 -12.63 -17.46 -41.98
CA LYS A 79 -13.45 -16.24 -41.88
C LYS A 79 -14.58 -16.28 -40.82
N SER A 80 -14.56 -17.25 -39.91
CA SER A 80 -15.47 -17.27 -38.77
C SER A 80 -15.31 -16.02 -37.91
N LYS A 81 -16.44 -15.54 -37.32
CA LYS A 81 -16.45 -14.43 -36.39
C LYS A 81 -16.51 -14.95 -34.96
N ILE A 82 -15.61 -14.46 -34.13
CA ILE A 82 -15.56 -14.70 -32.68
C ILE A 82 -15.65 -13.34 -31.98
N ILE A 83 -16.36 -13.27 -30.87
CA ILE A 83 -16.47 -12.06 -30.06
C ILE A 83 -15.59 -12.26 -28.83
N LEU A 84 -14.71 -11.31 -28.61
CA LEU A 84 -13.91 -11.21 -27.39
C LEU A 84 -14.59 -10.22 -26.44
N LEU A 85 -14.88 -10.67 -25.25
CA LEU A 85 -15.35 -9.86 -24.14
C LEU A 85 -14.34 -9.89 -23.01
N GLU A 86 -14.20 -8.77 -22.31
CA GLU A 86 -13.48 -8.73 -21.04
C GLU A 86 -14.31 -9.43 -19.95
N ASP A 87 -13.66 -10.23 -19.13
CA ASP A 87 -14.30 -10.82 -17.97
C ASP A 87 -14.61 -9.74 -16.92
N PRO A 88 -15.89 -9.54 -16.54
CA PRO A 88 -16.28 -8.47 -15.64
C PRO A 88 -15.61 -8.60 -14.25
N ALA A 89 -15.44 -9.81 -13.74
CA ALA A 89 -14.80 -10.05 -12.44
C ALA A 89 -13.31 -9.66 -12.48
N SER A 90 -12.62 -9.94 -13.57
CA SER A 90 -11.22 -9.55 -13.76
C SER A 90 -11.07 -8.03 -13.92
N LYS A 91 -12.02 -7.41 -14.62
CA LYS A 91 -12.05 -5.94 -14.76
C LYS A 91 -12.29 -5.23 -13.42
N GLU A 92 -13.19 -5.74 -12.60
CA GLU A 92 -13.47 -5.21 -11.27
C GLU A 92 -12.24 -5.32 -10.36
N LYS A 93 -11.57 -6.49 -10.33
CA LYS A 93 -10.32 -6.69 -9.59
C LYS A 93 -9.22 -5.73 -10.02
N LYS A 94 -9.03 -5.54 -11.32
CA LYS A 94 -8.06 -4.55 -11.83
C LYS A 94 -8.39 -3.14 -11.37
N LEU A 95 -9.66 -2.77 -11.40
CA LEU A 95 -10.11 -1.44 -10.96
C LEU A 95 -9.87 -1.23 -9.46
N GLU A 96 -10.13 -2.25 -8.64
CA GLU A 96 -9.83 -2.22 -7.20
C GLU A 96 -8.34 -2.13 -6.93
N GLU A 97 -7.52 -2.92 -7.64
CA GLU A 97 -6.08 -2.88 -7.53
C GLU A 97 -5.52 -1.51 -7.95
N MET A 98 -6.02 -0.95 -9.04
CA MET A 98 -5.64 0.40 -9.47
C MET A 98 -6.01 1.46 -8.43
N LYS A 99 -7.21 1.39 -7.83
CA LYS A 99 -7.63 2.29 -6.76
C LYS A 99 -6.74 2.16 -5.53
N LYS A 100 -6.42 0.92 -5.14
CA LYS A 100 -5.54 0.64 -4.01
C LYS A 100 -4.13 1.18 -4.25
N ASN A 101 -3.57 0.95 -5.44
CA ASN A 101 -2.26 1.46 -5.82
C ASN A 101 -2.23 2.99 -5.86
N GLN A 102 -3.29 3.62 -6.36
CA GLN A 102 -3.42 5.08 -6.38
C GLN A 102 -3.51 5.65 -4.95
N SER A 103 -4.28 5.01 -4.07
CA SER A 103 -4.36 5.40 -2.66
C SER A 103 -3.01 5.30 -1.97
N LEU A 104 -2.28 4.21 -2.22
CA LEU A 104 -0.94 3.99 -1.69
C LEU A 104 0.04 5.08 -2.15
N LEU A 105 0.06 5.41 -3.44
CA LEU A 105 0.90 6.47 -3.99
C LEU A 105 0.59 7.84 -3.36
N LYS A 106 -0.68 8.18 -3.19
CA LYS A 106 -1.10 9.42 -2.52
C LYS A 106 -0.62 9.46 -1.06
N ALA A 107 -0.67 8.33 -0.35
CA ALA A 107 -0.16 8.25 1.02
C ALA A 107 1.35 8.46 1.07
N TYR A 108 2.12 7.86 0.17
CA TYR A 108 3.57 8.08 0.07
C TYR A 108 3.91 9.55 -0.21
N GLU A 109 3.22 10.16 -1.15
CA GLU A 109 3.43 11.56 -1.50
C GLU A 109 3.09 12.49 -0.33
N ALA A 110 1.98 12.25 0.36
CA ALA A 110 1.59 13.04 1.53
C ALA A 110 2.62 12.92 2.67
N VAL A 111 3.12 11.72 2.97
CA VAL A 111 4.19 11.51 3.97
C VAL A 111 5.48 12.21 3.53
N ALA A 112 5.84 12.15 2.25
CA ALA A 112 7.03 12.81 1.74
C ALA A 112 6.94 14.36 1.84
N GLN A 113 5.76 14.94 1.60
CA GLN A 113 5.52 16.36 1.78
C GLN A 113 5.70 16.78 3.24
N VAL A 114 5.13 16.03 4.18
CA VAL A 114 5.31 16.30 5.60
C VAL A 114 6.77 16.16 6.01
N ARG A 115 7.48 15.14 5.52
CA ARG A 115 8.91 14.96 5.75
C ARG A 115 9.72 16.19 5.32
N ALA A 116 9.45 16.72 4.13
CA ALA A 116 10.15 17.90 3.64
C ALA A 116 9.92 19.14 4.54
N GLU A 117 8.72 19.32 5.09
CA GLU A 117 8.45 20.39 6.04
C GLU A 117 9.14 20.15 7.39
N VAL A 118 9.12 18.91 7.89
CA VAL A 118 9.83 18.52 9.11
C VAL A 118 11.34 18.73 8.97
N ASP A 119 11.92 18.48 7.79
CA ASP A 119 13.33 18.73 7.51
C ASP A 119 13.67 20.21 7.62
N LYS A 120 12.83 21.10 7.11
CA LYS A 120 13.02 22.57 7.26
C LYS A 120 12.92 22.99 8.73
N LEU A 121 11.98 22.43 9.48
CA LEU A 121 11.82 22.73 10.90
C LEU A 121 12.98 22.18 11.72
N SER A 122 13.47 20.98 11.41
CA SER A 122 14.61 20.36 12.09
C SER A 122 15.87 21.21 11.99
N GLN A 123 16.13 21.84 10.84
CA GLN A 123 17.26 22.76 10.67
C GLN A 123 17.16 23.97 11.62
N LYS A 124 15.94 24.51 11.81
CA LYS A 124 15.72 25.61 12.76
C LYS A 124 15.95 25.16 14.20
N VAL A 125 15.50 23.96 14.57
CA VAL A 125 15.73 23.39 15.90
C VAL A 125 17.23 23.23 16.17
N VAL A 126 17.98 22.66 15.23
CA VAL A 126 19.44 22.49 15.33
C VAL A 126 20.17 23.83 15.43
N THR A 127 19.76 24.82 14.64
CA THR A 127 20.34 26.16 14.71
C THR A 127 20.11 26.79 16.07
N LEU A 128 18.89 26.70 16.59
CA LEU A 128 18.52 27.22 17.90
C LEU A 128 19.30 26.50 19.02
N GLU A 129 19.44 25.19 18.96
CA GLU A 129 20.26 24.43 19.90
C GLU A 129 21.74 24.86 19.87
N THR A 130 22.31 25.01 18.69
CA THR A 130 23.71 25.42 18.51
C THR A 130 23.96 26.81 19.07
N MET A 131 23.06 27.76 18.81
CA MET A 131 23.17 29.13 19.32
C MET A 131 22.98 29.18 20.85
N MET A 132 22.11 28.37 21.42
CA MET A 132 21.98 28.25 22.87
C MET A 132 23.24 27.68 23.53
N ARG A 133 23.90 26.73 22.89
CA ARG A 133 25.19 26.20 23.36
C ARG A 133 26.31 27.28 23.35
N SER A 134 26.23 28.23 22.42
CA SER A 134 27.14 29.39 22.39
C SER A 134 26.78 30.50 23.40
N GLY A 135 25.75 30.31 24.22
CA GLY A 135 25.32 31.24 25.26
C GLY A 135 24.27 32.26 24.83
N THR A 136 23.75 32.16 23.61
CA THR A 136 22.69 33.07 23.14
C THR A 136 21.35 32.69 23.79
N ARG A 137 20.63 33.69 24.30
CA ARG A 137 19.27 33.50 24.82
C ARG A 137 18.24 33.87 23.78
N PHE A 138 17.16 33.13 23.75
CA PHE A 138 16.05 33.35 22.84
C PHE A 138 14.77 33.75 23.58
N ALA A 139 13.86 34.39 22.86
CA ALA A 139 12.54 34.68 23.39
C ALA A 139 11.73 33.38 23.47
N ASP A 140 10.97 33.17 24.56
CA ASP A 140 10.13 31.98 24.74
C ASP A 140 9.13 31.78 23.59
N LYS A 141 8.73 32.84 22.91
CA LYS A 141 7.88 32.82 21.74
C LYS A 141 8.45 31.97 20.58
N GLU A 142 9.77 31.94 20.40
CA GLU A 142 10.41 31.20 19.32
C GLU A 142 10.26 29.69 19.52
N PHE A 143 10.41 29.24 20.78
CA PHE A 143 10.18 27.85 21.12
C PHE A 143 8.71 27.45 20.89
N VAL A 144 7.78 28.29 21.35
CA VAL A 144 6.34 28.04 21.18
C VAL A 144 5.97 27.94 19.70
N VAL A 145 6.42 28.87 18.87
CA VAL A 145 6.12 28.86 17.43
C VAL A 145 6.67 27.59 16.75
N LEU A 146 7.90 27.18 17.07
CA LEU A 146 8.48 25.96 16.49
C LEU A 146 7.75 24.72 16.96
N THR A 147 7.37 24.65 18.25
CA THR A 147 6.57 23.53 18.80
C THR A 147 5.22 23.46 18.11
N GLU A 148 4.51 24.57 17.95
CA GLU A 148 3.23 24.63 17.25
C GLU A 148 3.33 24.17 15.80
N LEU A 149 4.38 24.61 15.07
CA LEU A 149 4.61 24.18 13.70
C LEU A 149 4.88 22.66 13.60
N LEU A 150 5.63 22.10 14.55
CA LEU A 150 5.87 20.65 14.63
C LEU A 150 4.59 19.90 14.97
N MET A 151 3.78 20.40 15.91
CA MET A 151 2.48 19.80 16.23
C MET A 151 1.51 19.81 15.05
N MET A 152 1.54 20.88 14.23
CA MET A 152 0.78 20.89 12.96
C MET A 152 1.22 19.79 12.00
N GLN A 153 2.52 19.46 11.96
CA GLN A 153 2.99 18.33 11.13
C GLN A 153 2.53 16.99 11.68
N LEU A 154 2.47 16.82 13.01
CA LEU A 154 1.87 15.60 13.62
C LEU A 154 0.41 15.45 13.24
N LEU A 155 -0.39 16.51 13.34
CA LEU A 155 -1.79 16.48 12.93
C LEU A 155 -1.95 16.10 11.45
N LYS A 156 -1.09 16.62 10.57
CA LYS A 156 -1.10 16.22 9.16
C LYS A 156 -0.77 14.74 8.98
N LEU A 157 0.23 14.21 9.72
CA LEU A 157 0.57 12.79 9.68
C LEU A 157 -0.60 11.92 10.15
N ASP A 158 -1.37 12.35 11.14
CA ASP A 158 -2.51 11.61 11.65
C ASP A 158 -3.67 11.54 10.65
N THR A 159 -3.83 12.54 9.80
CA THR A 159 -4.87 12.53 8.75
C THR A 159 -4.52 11.64 7.55
N ILE A 160 -3.27 11.18 7.41
CA ILE A 160 -2.85 10.34 6.29
C ILE A 160 -3.28 8.90 6.54
N GLU A 161 -4.24 8.42 5.75
CA GLU A 161 -4.55 7.00 5.68
C GLU A 161 -3.44 6.27 4.93
N ALA A 162 -2.64 5.49 5.64
CA ALA A 162 -1.51 4.79 5.08
C ALA A 162 -1.53 3.31 5.47
N GLU A 163 -1.24 2.44 4.50
CA GLU A 163 -1.10 1.00 4.68
C GLU A 163 0.34 0.54 4.36
N GLY A 164 0.70 -0.65 4.81
CA GLY A 164 1.98 -1.29 4.51
C GLY A 164 3.18 -0.39 4.81
N GLU A 165 4.05 -0.23 3.84
CA GLU A 165 5.29 0.55 3.96
C GLU A 165 5.05 2.05 4.21
N ALA A 166 4.02 2.64 3.60
CA ALA A 166 3.66 4.05 3.84
C ALA A 166 3.30 4.29 5.32
N ARG A 167 2.63 3.31 5.97
CA ARG A 167 2.35 3.34 7.41
C ARG A 167 3.64 3.28 8.24
N ALA A 168 4.60 2.45 7.84
CA ALA A 168 5.89 2.38 8.52
C ALA A 168 6.65 3.71 8.43
N GLN A 169 6.69 4.32 7.25
CA GLN A 169 7.32 5.63 7.05
C GLN A 169 6.62 6.75 7.85
N ARG A 170 5.28 6.75 7.87
CA ARG A 170 4.51 7.68 8.70
C ARG A 170 4.89 7.56 10.19
N ARG A 171 5.00 6.34 10.73
CA ARG A 171 5.41 6.10 12.13
C ARG A 171 6.82 6.63 12.41
N ILE A 172 7.75 6.48 11.48
CA ILE A 172 9.11 7.02 11.61
C ILE A 172 9.08 8.53 11.72
N GLU A 173 8.31 9.20 10.86
CA GLU A 173 8.20 10.67 10.91
C GLU A 173 7.49 11.17 12.17
N VAL A 174 6.47 10.47 12.65
CA VAL A 174 5.81 10.78 13.94
C VAL A 174 6.83 10.77 15.08
N ARG A 175 7.61 9.71 15.21
CA ARG A 175 8.66 9.61 16.26
C ARG A 175 9.71 10.70 16.10
N ARG A 176 10.09 11.02 14.88
CA ARG A 176 11.06 12.08 14.59
C ARG A 176 10.56 13.45 15.05
N VAL A 177 9.31 13.77 14.73
CA VAL A 177 8.69 15.04 15.16
C VAL A 177 8.57 15.11 16.69
N GLN A 178 8.14 14.01 17.34
CA GLN A 178 8.08 13.93 18.79
C GLN A 178 9.43 14.19 19.44
N SER A 179 10.50 13.59 18.92
CA SER A 179 11.87 13.85 19.40
C SER A 179 12.29 15.31 19.28
N PHE A 180 11.86 16.02 18.22
CA PHE A 180 12.12 17.46 18.10
C PHE A 180 11.32 18.29 19.09
N VAL A 181 10.08 17.93 19.39
CA VAL A 181 9.27 18.58 20.42
C VAL A 181 9.91 18.42 21.80
N ASP A 182 10.33 17.19 22.17
CA ASP A 182 11.05 16.92 23.41
C ASP A 182 12.34 17.73 23.52
N THR A 183 13.07 17.87 22.41
CA THR A 183 14.28 18.68 22.35
C THR A 183 13.97 20.16 22.60
N LEU A 184 12.91 20.71 21.98
CA LEU A 184 12.50 22.10 22.18
C LEU A 184 12.06 22.35 23.62
N ASP A 185 11.33 21.44 24.25
CA ASP A 185 10.92 21.56 25.64
C ASP A 185 12.12 21.57 26.60
N ASN A 186 13.11 20.71 26.36
CA ASN A 186 14.37 20.70 27.10
C ASN A 186 15.17 22.01 26.91
N LEU A 187 15.22 22.53 25.67
CA LEU A 187 15.91 23.82 25.39
C LEU A 187 15.18 24.96 26.06
N LYS A 188 13.87 25.02 26.03
CA LYS A 188 13.05 26.01 26.69
C LYS A 188 13.29 26.01 28.21
N ALA A 189 13.31 24.83 28.84
CA ALA A 189 13.61 24.70 30.26
C ALA A 189 15.01 25.22 30.63
N ARG A 190 16.01 24.91 29.79
CA ARG A 190 17.39 25.49 29.97
C ARG A 190 17.45 26.98 29.76
N ASN A 191 16.68 27.51 28.82
CA ASN A 191 16.63 28.97 28.57
C ASN A 191 16.07 29.72 29.79
N SER A 192 15.07 29.13 30.46
CA SER A 192 14.46 29.74 31.66
C SER A 192 15.31 29.58 32.91
N ASN A 193 16.09 28.49 33.06
CA ASN A 193 16.91 28.18 34.24
C ASN A 193 18.35 27.79 33.87
N PRO A 194 19.24 28.76 33.59
CA PRO A 194 20.60 28.48 33.16
C PRO A 194 21.52 27.84 34.21
N PHE A 195 21.11 27.81 35.48
CA PHE A 195 21.91 27.26 36.59
C PHE A 195 21.44 25.90 37.15
N SER A 196 20.37 25.32 36.65
CA SER A 196 19.95 23.98 37.08
C SER A 196 20.67 22.90 36.24
N ASN A 197 21.89 22.57 36.68
CA ASN A 197 22.62 21.40 36.23
C ASN A 197 22.05 20.17 37.00
N SER A 198 20.79 19.85 36.84
CA SER A 198 20.21 18.69 37.47
C SER A 198 19.99 17.58 36.44
N ASN A 199 20.84 16.57 36.53
CA ASN A 199 20.70 15.24 35.90
C ASN A 199 19.46 14.47 36.42
N ASN A 200 18.31 15.12 36.58
CA ASN A 200 17.04 14.48 36.88
C ASN A 200 16.00 14.90 35.85
N SER A 201 16.21 14.49 34.60
CA SER A 201 15.10 14.41 33.67
C SER A 201 14.25 13.22 34.09
N VAL A 202 13.18 13.46 34.81
CA VAL A 202 12.07 12.52 34.91
C VAL A 202 11.49 12.41 33.49
N SER A 203 11.99 11.43 32.75
CA SER A 203 11.39 11.03 31.49
C SER A 203 10.01 10.49 31.80
N VAL A 204 9.00 11.33 31.69
CA VAL A 204 7.60 10.86 31.61
C VAL A 204 7.45 10.19 30.25
N THR A 205 7.90 8.98 30.14
CA THR A 205 7.53 8.10 29.04
C THR A 205 6.04 7.81 29.18
N THR A 206 5.23 8.58 28.50
CA THR A 206 3.84 8.21 28.24
C THR A 206 3.84 6.95 27.40
N LYS A 207 3.73 5.81 28.07
CA LYS A 207 3.63 4.46 27.47
C LYS A 207 2.27 4.30 26.80
N TRP A 208 2.02 5.02 25.71
CA TRP A 208 0.83 4.78 24.88
C TRP A 208 1.10 3.78 23.74
N GLU A 209 2.35 3.29 23.62
CA GLU A 209 2.73 2.30 22.59
C GLU A 209 2.24 0.87 22.87
N THR A 210 1.58 0.60 24.01
CA THR A 210 1.17 -0.77 24.39
C THR A 210 -0.22 -1.18 23.90
N PHE A 211 -0.88 -0.39 23.05
CA PHE A 211 -2.26 -0.71 22.65
C PHE A 211 -2.39 -1.54 21.36
N GLU A 212 -1.30 -1.90 20.68
CA GLU A 212 -1.38 -2.57 19.38
C GLU A 212 -0.69 -3.95 19.27
N SER A 213 -0.39 -4.62 20.39
CA SER A 213 0.06 -6.02 20.36
C SER A 213 -0.83 -6.93 21.19
N GLY A 214 -2.13 -6.93 20.86
CA GLY A 214 -3.08 -7.92 21.33
C GLY A 214 -3.08 -9.16 20.45
N LEU A 215 -2.02 -9.96 20.52
CA LEU A 215 -2.11 -11.39 20.18
C LEU A 215 -1.51 -12.16 21.33
N GLY A 216 -2.40 -12.92 21.97
CA GLY A 216 -2.25 -13.60 23.21
C GLY A 216 -1.00 -14.46 23.35
N SER A 217 -0.45 -14.38 24.53
CA SER A 217 0.26 -15.49 25.14
C SER A 217 -0.32 -15.69 26.51
N LEU A 218 -1.01 -16.80 26.65
CA LEU A 218 -1.47 -17.36 27.91
C LEU A 218 -0.24 -17.80 28.72
N CYS A 219 0.12 -17.01 29.73
CA CYS A 219 0.89 -17.51 30.85
C CYS A 219 0.30 -16.91 32.11
N SER A 220 -0.32 -17.76 32.91
CA SER A 220 -0.80 -17.48 34.25
C SER A 220 0.36 -17.13 35.19
N PRO A 221 0.27 -16.10 36.00
CA PRO A 221 0.99 -16.05 37.24
C PRO A 221 0.05 -16.23 38.43
N THR A 222 0.45 -17.13 39.25
CA THR A 222 0.09 -17.46 40.61
C THR A 222 -0.14 -16.23 41.49
N VAL A 223 -1.23 -16.29 42.26
CA VAL A 223 -1.65 -15.33 43.29
C VAL A 223 -0.65 -15.29 44.44
N PRO A 224 -0.55 -14.15 45.22
CA PRO A 224 -1.22 -14.11 46.49
C PRO A 224 -1.88 -12.77 46.87
N LEU A 225 -3.10 -12.88 47.33
CA LEU A 225 -3.79 -12.41 48.52
C LEU A 225 -3.61 -10.97 49.08
N GLN A 226 -4.79 -10.37 49.14
CA GLN A 226 -5.32 -9.50 50.20
C GLN A 226 -4.95 -8.02 50.21
N THR A 227 -5.93 -7.20 49.92
CA THR A 227 -6.60 -6.39 50.98
C THR A 227 -7.93 -5.86 50.45
N SER A 228 -8.95 -6.04 51.30
CA SER A 228 -10.32 -5.58 51.15
C SER A 228 -10.41 -4.05 51.23
N THR A 229 -11.05 -3.43 50.25
CA THR A 229 -11.72 -2.14 50.45
C THR A 229 -13.14 -2.25 49.97
N LYS A 230 -14.06 -2.08 50.89
CA LYS A 230 -15.50 -1.94 50.70
C LYS A 230 -15.76 -0.76 49.76
N ILE A 231 -16.35 -1.04 48.63
CA ILE A 231 -17.01 -0.01 47.84
C ILE A 231 -18.48 -0.09 48.17
N THR A 232 -18.95 0.89 48.91
CA THR A 232 -20.36 1.17 49.15
C THR A 232 -21.01 1.57 47.84
N GLN A 233 -21.98 0.78 47.41
CA GLN A 233 -22.99 1.13 46.41
C GLN A 233 -23.86 2.25 47.00
N GLU A 234 -23.86 3.40 46.35
CA GLU A 234 -24.87 4.42 46.57
C GLU A 234 -24.96 5.34 45.37
N TRP A 235 -25.69 4.91 44.33
CA TRP A 235 -26.30 5.82 43.36
C TRP A 235 -27.36 5.11 42.50
N GLU A 236 -28.32 4.51 43.20
CA GLU A 236 -29.65 4.33 42.64
C GLU A 236 -30.53 5.35 43.34
N LEU A 237 -30.88 6.43 42.66
CA LEU A 237 -32.05 7.27 42.84
C LEU A 237 -31.91 8.56 42.05
N PHE A 238 -32.34 8.53 40.80
CA PHE A 238 -33.03 9.67 40.20
C PHE A 238 -34.02 9.14 39.16
N ASP A 239 -35.32 9.31 39.55
CA ASP A 239 -36.46 9.30 38.64
C ASP A 239 -36.29 10.26 37.47
#